data_aad323c3a345595a7d793cd452efa529
#
_entry.id   aad323c3a345595a7d793cd452efa529
#
_cell.length_a   1.000
_cell.length_b   1.000
_cell.length_c   1.000
_cell.angle_alpha   90.00
_cell.angle_beta   90.00
_cell.angle_gamma   90.00
#
_symmetry.space_group_name_H-M   'P 1'
#
loop_
_entity.id
_entity.type
_entity.pdbx_description
1 polymer ?
#
loop_
_entity_poly.entity_id
_entity_poly.type
_entity_poly.pdbx_seq_one_letter_code
_entity_poly.pdbx_strand_id
1 'polypeptide(L)'
;MATEKREKCPICGQMAYLEEHHITPICYDGPKDGPTIFICGDCHEAIHRTGESLTAKTVKPKNWFKTKEALHKAAPYVQAIMNAKIRKKENWRPESQDNPRRRLLVLEMTDREWVKLHKKQKDCGYSNFIQFIQDFLRKLGNQ
;
A
#
# COMPACT_ATOMS: atom_id res chain seq x y z
N MET A 1 10.79 -13.97 -12.74
CA MET A 1 11.62 -15.18 -12.99
C MET A 1 12.77 -15.21 -11.99
N ALA A 2 13.24 -16.36 -11.64
CA ALA A 2 14.45 -16.51 -10.83
C ALA A 2 15.60 -17.07 -11.68
N THR A 3 16.85 -16.82 -11.28
CA THR A 3 18.02 -17.38 -11.98
C THR A 3 18.12 -18.88 -11.76
N GLU A 4 18.54 -19.63 -12.79
CA GLU A 4 18.74 -21.10 -12.69
C GLU A 4 19.99 -21.47 -11.87
N LYS A 5 20.90 -20.52 -11.68
CA LYS A 5 22.14 -20.68 -10.93
C LYS A 5 22.23 -19.68 -9.79
N ARG A 6 22.99 -20.07 -8.76
CA ARG A 6 23.34 -19.13 -7.69
C ARG A 6 24.31 -18.09 -8.22
N GLU A 7 23.96 -16.83 -8.02
CA GLU A 7 24.75 -15.67 -8.43
C GLU A 7 24.95 -14.72 -7.26
N LYS A 8 25.93 -13.84 -7.39
CA LYS A 8 26.21 -12.84 -6.34
C LYS A 8 25.16 -11.73 -6.41
N CYS A 9 24.38 -11.57 -5.33
CA CYS A 9 23.41 -10.50 -5.22
C CYS A 9 24.12 -9.12 -5.27
N PRO A 10 23.73 -8.22 -6.16
CA PRO A 10 24.36 -6.90 -6.29
C PRO A 10 24.14 -6.01 -5.05
N ILE A 11 23.14 -6.28 -4.23
CA ILE A 11 22.82 -5.52 -3.02
C ILE A 11 23.64 -6.01 -1.82
N CYS A 12 23.46 -7.27 -1.40
CA CYS A 12 24.10 -7.80 -0.18
C CYS A 12 25.40 -8.56 -0.44
N GLY A 13 25.73 -8.88 -1.70
CA GLY A 13 26.93 -9.62 -2.08
C GLY A 13 26.89 -11.11 -1.79
N GLN A 14 25.80 -11.67 -1.29
CA GLN A 14 25.66 -13.10 -1.01
C GLN A 14 25.35 -13.90 -2.27
N MET A 15 25.83 -15.16 -2.29
CA MET A 15 25.52 -16.11 -3.35
C MET A 15 24.12 -16.70 -3.13
N ALA A 16 23.18 -16.38 -4.02
CA ALA A 16 21.78 -16.82 -3.93
C ALA A 16 21.17 -17.03 -5.32
N TYR A 17 20.01 -17.67 -5.38
CA TYR A 17 19.14 -17.56 -6.55
C TYR A 17 18.57 -16.15 -6.58
N LEU A 18 18.68 -15.48 -7.71
CA LEU A 18 18.21 -14.10 -7.85
C LEU A 18 16.81 -14.10 -8.45
N GLU A 19 15.99 -13.20 -7.95
CA GLU A 19 14.63 -12.94 -8.43
C GLU A 19 14.59 -11.63 -9.18
N GLU A 20 13.74 -11.55 -10.18
CA GLU A 20 13.50 -10.32 -10.93
C GLU A 20 12.67 -9.35 -10.10
N HIS A 21 13.18 -8.14 -9.90
CA HIS A 21 12.51 -7.05 -9.20
C HIS A 21 12.34 -5.86 -10.13
N HIS A 22 11.10 -5.45 -10.36
CA HIS A 22 10.80 -4.22 -11.10
C HIS A 22 11.17 -3.01 -10.27
N ILE A 23 11.96 -2.08 -10.81
CA ILE A 23 12.38 -0.85 -10.11
C ILE A 23 11.16 -0.07 -9.62
N THR A 24 10.14 0.07 -10.47
CA THR A 24 8.80 0.49 -10.05
C THR A 24 7.91 -0.74 -10.04
N PRO A 25 7.52 -1.26 -8.87
CA PRO A 25 6.71 -2.47 -8.80
C PRO A 25 5.37 -2.36 -9.52
N ILE A 26 4.94 -3.43 -10.17
CA ILE A 26 3.67 -3.48 -10.91
C ILE A 26 2.48 -3.21 -9.97
N CYS A 27 2.56 -3.65 -8.70
CA CYS A 27 1.53 -3.37 -7.69
C CYS A 27 1.37 -1.88 -7.35
N TYR A 28 2.33 -1.03 -7.73
CA TYR A 28 2.31 0.42 -7.62
C TYR A 28 2.22 1.09 -9.00
N ASP A 29 1.49 0.46 -9.93
CA ASP A 29 1.25 0.94 -11.29
C ASP A 29 2.54 1.12 -12.13
N GLY A 30 3.57 0.34 -11.81
CA GLY A 30 4.77 0.22 -12.63
C GLY A 30 4.48 -0.48 -13.97
N PRO A 31 5.17 -0.09 -15.05
CA PRO A 31 5.00 -0.74 -16.33
C PRO A 31 5.48 -2.19 -16.29
N LYS A 32 4.73 -3.11 -16.92
CA LYS A 32 5.11 -4.53 -17.01
C LYS A 32 6.46 -4.75 -17.69
N ASP A 33 6.76 -3.93 -18.69
CA ASP A 33 8.01 -3.97 -19.43
C ASP A 33 9.03 -2.93 -18.90
N GLY A 34 8.86 -2.53 -17.65
CA GLY A 34 9.73 -1.56 -16.99
C GLY A 34 11.11 -2.14 -16.66
N PRO A 35 12.07 -1.29 -16.30
CA PRO A 35 13.40 -1.72 -15.91
C PRO A 35 13.37 -2.60 -14.66
N THR A 36 14.13 -3.67 -14.70
CA THR A 36 14.24 -4.66 -13.63
C THR A 36 15.69 -4.83 -13.16
N ILE A 37 15.84 -5.40 -11.96
CA ILE A 37 17.13 -5.84 -11.41
C ILE A 37 16.95 -7.24 -10.82
N PHE A 38 17.98 -8.07 -10.93
CA PHE A 38 18.03 -9.40 -10.31
C PHE A 38 18.67 -9.30 -8.94
N ILE A 39 17.95 -9.64 -7.87
CA ILE A 39 18.38 -9.58 -6.47
C ILE A 39 17.92 -10.83 -5.71
N CYS A 40 18.57 -11.14 -4.59
CA CYS A 40 18.11 -12.26 -3.76
C CYS A 40 16.78 -11.94 -3.06
N GLY A 41 16.01 -12.98 -2.72
CA GLY A 41 14.71 -12.85 -2.07
C GLY A 41 14.74 -12.02 -0.79
N ASP A 42 15.79 -12.17 0.04
CA ASP A 42 15.97 -11.37 1.26
C ASP A 42 16.08 -9.86 0.96
N CYS A 43 16.85 -9.50 -0.07
CA CYS A 43 16.98 -8.09 -0.48
C CYS A 43 15.70 -7.59 -1.14
N HIS A 44 15.02 -8.41 -1.92
CA HIS A 44 13.71 -8.11 -2.52
C HIS A 44 12.69 -7.75 -1.43
N GLU A 45 12.55 -8.61 -0.44
CA GLU A 45 11.66 -8.38 0.70
C GLU A 45 12.07 -7.14 1.52
N ALA A 46 13.36 -6.96 1.78
CA ALA A 46 13.87 -5.82 2.54
C ALA A 46 13.60 -4.48 1.84
N ILE A 47 13.72 -4.41 0.51
CA ILE A 47 13.39 -3.21 -0.28
C ILE A 47 11.91 -2.85 -0.11
N HIS A 48 11.01 -3.81 -0.30
CA HIS A 48 9.57 -3.58 -0.16
C HIS A 48 9.19 -3.15 1.26
N ARG A 49 9.60 -3.91 2.26
CA ARG A 49 9.28 -3.61 3.66
C ARG A 49 9.84 -2.28 4.15
N THR A 50 11.07 -1.93 3.75
CA THR A 50 11.68 -0.64 4.10
C THR A 50 10.93 0.50 3.43
N GLY A 51 10.65 0.40 2.13
CA GLY A 51 9.90 1.43 1.40
C GLY A 51 8.49 1.63 1.94
N GLU A 52 7.79 0.56 2.29
CA GLU A 52 6.46 0.61 2.90
C GLU A 52 6.50 1.23 4.31
N SER A 53 7.48 0.85 5.13
CA SER A 53 7.66 1.37 6.49
C SER A 53 7.94 2.88 6.48
N LEU A 54 8.79 3.36 5.57
CA LEU A 54 9.14 4.77 5.46
C LEU A 54 7.96 5.66 4.99
N THR A 55 6.99 5.08 4.30
CA THR A 55 5.78 5.80 3.84
C THR A 55 4.59 5.64 4.77
N ALA A 56 4.68 4.80 5.79
CA ALA A 56 3.60 4.59 6.76
C ALA A 56 3.56 5.73 7.77
N LYS A 57 2.39 6.36 7.95
CA LYS A 57 2.22 7.47 8.90
C LYS A 57 2.19 7.03 10.37
N THR A 58 1.82 5.78 10.64
CA THR A 58 1.50 5.26 11.98
C THR A 58 2.55 4.34 12.56
N VAL A 59 3.51 3.89 11.76
CA VAL A 59 4.56 2.95 12.17
C VAL A 59 5.90 3.68 12.19
N LYS A 60 6.72 3.44 13.24
CA LYS A 60 8.09 3.95 13.25
C LYS A 60 8.84 3.40 12.04
N PRO A 61 9.52 4.24 11.26
CA PRO A 61 10.32 3.79 10.14
C PRO A 61 11.30 2.69 10.57
N LYS A 62 11.32 1.58 9.85
CA LYS A 62 12.21 0.45 10.12
C LYS A 62 13.03 0.11 8.90
N ASN A 63 14.32 -0.08 9.13
CA ASN A 63 15.25 -0.60 8.13
C ASN A 63 15.33 -2.13 8.25
N TRP A 64 15.13 -2.83 7.14
CA TRP A 64 15.14 -4.29 7.06
C TRP A 64 16.48 -4.85 6.53
N PHE A 65 17.43 -3.97 6.19
CA PHE A 65 18.74 -4.39 5.71
C PHE A 65 19.68 -4.71 6.88
N LYS A 66 20.44 -5.81 6.75
CA LYS A 66 21.38 -6.27 7.77
C LYS A 66 22.62 -5.37 7.88
N THR A 67 23.05 -4.73 6.79
CA THR A 67 24.23 -3.88 6.73
C THR A 67 23.92 -2.52 6.15
N LYS A 68 24.69 -1.50 6.54
CA LYS A 68 24.59 -0.15 5.99
C LYS A 68 24.94 -0.08 4.51
N GLU A 69 25.87 -0.93 4.07
CA GLU A 69 26.29 -1.02 2.66
C GLU A 69 25.14 -1.55 1.79
N ALA A 70 24.45 -2.60 2.25
CA ALA A 70 23.29 -3.14 1.55
C ALA A 70 22.17 -2.11 1.46
N LEU A 71 21.88 -1.39 2.55
CA LEU A 71 20.92 -0.29 2.54
C LEU A 71 21.30 0.81 1.54
N HIS A 72 22.59 1.20 1.53
CA HIS A 72 23.07 2.23 0.61
C HIS A 72 22.91 1.82 -0.86
N LYS A 73 23.26 0.57 -1.20
CA LYS A 73 23.07 0.02 -2.55
C LYS A 73 21.58 -0.12 -2.92
N ALA A 74 20.74 -0.43 -1.95
CA ALA A 74 19.29 -0.58 -2.15
C ALA A 74 18.53 0.76 -2.17
N ALA A 75 19.13 1.84 -1.68
CA ALA A 75 18.47 3.13 -1.52
C ALA A 75 17.72 3.64 -2.78
N PRO A 76 18.24 3.55 -4.01
CA PRO A 76 17.51 3.95 -5.21
C PRO A 76 16.21 3.16 -5.41
N TYR A 77 16.21 1.87 -5.11
CA TYR A 77 15.04 0.98 -5.26
C TYR A 77 14.01 1.22 -4.16
N VAL A 78 14.45 1.42 -2.93
CA VAL A 78 13.60 1.84 -1.81
C VAL A 78 12.92 3.16 -2.13
N GLN A 79 13.67 4.15 -2.63
CA GLN A 79 13.14 5.45 -3.02
C GLN A 79 12.12 5.34 -4.17
N ALA A 80 12.35 4.46 -5.13
CA ALA A 80 11.41 4.22 -6.23
C ALA A 80 10.06 3.69 -5.71
N ILE A 81 10.07 2.77 -4.74
CA ILE A 81 8.86 2.27 -4.09
C ILE A 81 8.13 3.39 -3.33
N MET A 82 8.86 4.18 -2.56
CA MET A 82 8.30 5.31 -1.82
C MET A 82 7.60 6.29 -2.76
N ASN A 83 8.27 6.69 -3.84
CA ASN A 83 7.74 7.61 -4.84
C ASN A 83 6.51 7.03 -5.55
N ALA A 84 6.55 5.76 -5.91
CA ALA A 84 5.44 5.07 -6.56
C ALA A 84 4.21 4.97 -5.64
N LYS A 85 4.42 4.66 -4.36
CA LYS A 85 3.37 4.58 -3.35
C LYS A 85 2.72 5.95 -3.10
N ILE A 86 3.51 7.02 -3.05
CA ILE A 86 3.02 8.39 -2.91
C ILE A 86 2.17 8.77 -4.14
N ARG A 87 2.69 8.54 -5.36
CA ARG A 87 1.96 8.82 -6.60
C ARG A 87 0.65 8.05 -6.69
N LYS A 88 0.65 6.76 -6.35
CA LYS A 88 -0.57 5.95 -6.32
C LYS A 88 -1.60 6.52 -5.36
N LYS A 89 -1.17 7.02 -4.20
CA LYS A 89 -2.04 7.66 -3.23
C LYS A 89 -2.59 8.99 -3.72
N GLU A 90 -1.76 9.82 -4.37
CA GLU A 90 -2.15 11.12 -4.92
C GLU A 90 -3.08 10.97 -6.13
N ASN A 91 -2.81 9.97 -6.98
CA ASN A 91 -3.62 9.65 -8.16
C ASN A 91 -4.82 8.73 -7.83
N TRP A 92 -4.96 8.31 -6.56
CA TRP A 92 -6.10 7.52 -6.15
C TRP A 92 -7.36 8.39 -6.25
N ARG A 93 -8.05 8.23 -7.34
CA ARG A 93 -9.43 8.69 -7.50
C ARG A 93 -10.31 7.52 -7.11
N PRO A 94 -11.30 7.73 -6.23
CA PRO A 94 -12.29 6.67 -6.02
C PRO A 94 -12.86 6.31 -7.39
N GLU A 95 -12.54 5.09 -7.84
CA GLU A 95 -13.11 4.51 -9.05
C GLU A 95 -14.61 4.48 -8.87
N SER A 96 -15.32 5.51 -9.18
CA SER A 96 -16.76 5.32 -9.26
C SER A 96 -17.61 6.57 -9.26
N GLN A 97 -17.17 7.63 -9.84
CA GLN A 97 -18.23 8.59 -10.21
C GLN A 97 -19.17 7.98 -11.26
N ASP A 98 -18.74 6.93 -11.97
CA ASP A 98 -19.52 6.29 -13.05
C ASP A 98 -20.03 4.87 -12.72
N ASN A 99 -19.66 4.28 -11.58
CA ASN A 99 -20.20 2.97 -11.18
C ASN A 99 -21.24 3.13 -10.08
N PRO A 100 -22.55 3.02 -10.40
CA PRO A 100 -23.63 3.21 -9.41
C PRO A 100 -23.59 2.18 -8.27
N ARG A 101 -22.81 1.10 -8.39
CA ARG A 101 -22.67 0.05 -7.37
C ARG A 101 -21.54 0.30 -6.38
N ARG A 102 -20.65 1.28 -6.62
CA ARG A 102 -19.49 1.59 -5.74
C ARG A 102 -19.35 3.08 -5.49
N ARG A 103 -20.39 3.70 -4.95
CA ARG A 103 -20.27 5.05 -4.44
C ARG A 103 -19.51 5.00 -3.12
N LEU A 104 -18.30 5.59 -3.10
CA LEU A 104 -17.57 5.82 -1.85
C LEU A 104 -18.19 7.04 -1.17
N LEU A 105 -18.80 6.82 -0.03
CA LEU A 105 -19.24 7.91 0.83
C LEU A 105 -18.05 8.33 1.72
N VAL A 106 -17.48 9.48 1.45
CA VAL A 106 -16.50 10.11 2.33
C VAL A 106 -17.26 10.98 3.33
N LEU A 107 -17.26 10.57 4.59
CA LEU A 107 -17.82 11.34 5.68
C LEU A 107 -16.67 12.06 6.40
N GLU A 108 -16.60 13.37 6.24
CA GLU A 108 -15.77 14.22 7.10
C GLU A 108 -16.55 14.55 8.37
N MET A 109 -16.10 14.00 9.48
CA MET A 109 -16.73 14.25 10.77
C MET A 109 -15.70 14.30 11.88
N THR A 110 -16.03 15.03 12.92
CA THR A 110 -15.22 15.08 14.15
C THR A 110 -15.37 13.79 14.95
N ASP A 111 -14.42 13.51 15.84
CA ASP A 111 -14.48 12.33 16.73
C ASP A 111 -15.77 12.30 17.55
N ARG A 112 -16.28 13.47 17.97
CA ARG A 112 -17.55 13.58 18.71
C ARG A 112 -18.76 13.16 17.87
N GLU A 113 -18.79 13.53 16.61
CA GLU A 113 -19.85 13.15 15.67
C GLU A 113 -19.78 11.67 15.34
N TRP A 114 -18.57 11.12 15.18
CA TRP A 114 -18.34 9.70 14.99
C TRP A 114 -18.87 8.86 16.14
N VAL A 115 -18.56 9.25 17.40
CA VAL A 115 -19.07 8.57 18.60
C VAL A 115 -20.59 8.62 18.68
N LYS A 116 -21.20 9.78 18.38
CA LYS A 116 -22.67 9.94 18.36
C LYS A 116 -23.31 9.04 17.32
N LEU A 117 -22.72 8.95 16.13
CA LEU A 117 -23.25 8.14 15.03
C LEU A 117 -23.18 6.64 15.34
N HIS A 118 -22.09 6.17 15.94
CA HIS A 118 -21.97 4.79 16.40
C HIS A 118 -22.93 4.44 17.53
N LYS A 119 -23.16 5.36 18.47
CA LYS A 119 -24.18 5.18 19.49
C LYS A 119 -25.56 5.01 18.86
N LYS A 120 -25.90 5.88 17.92
CA LYS A 120 -27.18 5.83 17.21
C LYS A 120 -27.36 4.53 16.41
N GLN A 121 -26.29 4.03 15.78
CA GLN A 121 -26.29 2.73 15.13
C GLN A 121 -26.73 1.61 16.09
N LYS A 122 -26.12 1.54 17.29
CA LYS A 122 -26.43 0.54 18.32
C LYS A 122 -27.86 0.70 18.84
N ASP A 123 -28.27 1.94 19.11
CA ASP A 123 -29.61 2.25 19.61
C ASP A 123 -30.71 1.86 18.58
N CYS A 124 -30.38 1.89 17.29
CA CYS A 124 -31.26 1.43 16.21
C CYS A 124 -31.18 -0.07 15.94
N GLY A 125 -30.38 -0.84 16.69
CA GLY A 125 -30.28 -2.29 16.57
C GLY A 125 -29.44 -2.82 15.39
N TYR A 126 -28.65 -1.96 14.74
CA TYR A 126 -27.79 -2.37 13.64
C TYR A 126 -26.48 -2.97 14.15
N SER A 127 -26.19 -4.20 13.78
CA SER A 127 -24.91 -4.86 14.05
C SER A 127 -23.79 -4.39 13.09
N ASN A 128 -24.16 -3.92 11.88
CA ASN A 128 -23.25 -3.49 10.83
C ASN A 128 -23.44 -2.00 10.54
N PHE A 129 -22.35 -1.22 10.70
CA PHE A 129 -22.34 0.21 10.48
C PHE A 129 -22.64 0.61 9.03
N ILE A 130 -22.12 -0.16 8.05
CA ILE A 130 -22.34 0.10 6.62
C ILE A 130 -23.84 -0.01 6.29
N GLN A 131 -24.50 -1.04 6.80
CA GLN A 131 -25.92 -1.25 6.58
C GLN A 131 -26.76 -0.16 7.23
N PHE A 132 -26.37 0.28 8.44
CA PHE A 132 -26.99 1.43 9.10
C PHE A 132 -26.93 2.70 8.26
N ILE A 133 -25.75 3.03 7.70
CA ILE A 133 -25.55 4.19 6.83
C ILE A 133 -26.36 4.06 5.54
N GLN A 134 -26.36 2.90 4.90
CA GLN A 134 -27.12 2.66 3.66
C GLN A 134 -28.63 2.88 3.88
N ASP A 135 -29.19 2.36 4.96
CA ASP A 135 -30.60 2.52 5.27
C ASP A 135 -30.96 3.95 5.66
N PHE A 136 -30.04 4.63 6.36
CA PHE A 136 -30.18 6.05 6.69
C PHE A 136 -30.24 6.93 5.44
N LEU A 137 -29.31 6.72 4.50
CA LEU A 137 -29.28 7.47 3.22
C LEU A 137 -30.49 7.15 2.35
N ARG A 138 -30.96 5.92 2.35
CA ARG A 138 -32.15 5.51 1.61
C ARG A 138 -33.40 6.23 2.12
N LYS A 139 -33.53 6.41 3.44
CA LYS A 139 -34.62 7.16 4.06
C LYS A 139 -34.55 8.66 3.75
N LEU A 140 -33.35 9.24 3.65
CA LEU A 140 -33.18 10.65 3.27
C LEU A 140 -33.52 10.91 1.79
N GLY A 141 -33.24 9.95 0.91
CA GLY A 141 -33.50 10.08 -0.54
C GLY A 141 -34.97 9.89 -0.93
N ASN A 142 -35.82 9.43 -0.02
CA ASN A 142 -37.24 9.21 -0.25
C ASN A 142 -38.13 10.31 0.36
N GLN A 143 -37.57 11.43 0.82
CA GLN A 143 -38.25 12.65 1.22
C GLN A 143 -38.12 13.70 0.12
#